data_0d60868d3eb42f7d797b3b04b6a88f8a
#
_entry.id   0d60868d3eb42f7d797b3b04b6a88f8a
#
_cell.length_a   1.000
_cell.length_b   1.000
_cell.length_c   1.000
_cell.angle_alpha   90.00
_cell.angle_beta   90.00
_cell.angle_gamma   90.00
#
_symmetry.space_group_name_H-M   'P 1'
#
loop_
_entity.id
_entity.type
_entity.pdbx_description
1 polymer ?
#
loop_
_entity_poly.entity_id
_entity_poly.type
_entity_poly.pdbx_seq_one_letter_code
_entity_poly.pdbx_strand_id
1 'polypeptide(L)'
;MNRPKGIFAWAKRHNCTFGVDKFQLLDLTKKLIPHQFNPRRRIPVPRRALILGEQRIPSKETAKFLGVTVDNKLSWKAHCATALAKGQDWLIQFGRLARTTQGVNAKYIRQLYLAIAIPRMLYAADVFLTPQQNIGNPKRNNRNGRTIINKLASIQCQAAIMITGAMKSTATDVLEVMANLIPFHLLVDKTRQRAALRLATLPPSHPLHKPILNAASRLVKRHPTPLHDLMHRYKIQPKLIETIKATRHDIKWKPNITIKIAGNADDAIKELENDNPDIKVFTDGSGMDNKIGAAAVLYRNGRQKSKLRYQLGPQRYHTVYEGEGVGTILGTKLVSKEWGARSVIFYIDNLAIIMATQLTKPTSGHHIIDTLHRYIATLKARNHDLTVTFKWIPGHKGVEGNESADTQAKKSITEGSSNATILPAQLKDPLPYSKSTTKCAYNGKLQQKAQRAWEKSPRFERMKDIEPTAPSKTYIKLIANLPRRLASTLTQLRTGHAPLAKHLHRIKKEDSPICPACLQRPETVQHLLLHCPAHWKARQALRNNTGGRNIDIKKLLTTPNTLKYVFKFITDTGRFHHLKTITLPN
;
A
#
# COMPACT_ATOMS: atom_id res chain seq x y z
N MET A 1 -30.23 26.21 -15.63
CA MET A 1 -29.18 26.43 -16.62
C MET A 1 -29.40 27.70 -17.41
N ASN A 2 -30.62 27.97 -17.89
CA ASN A 2 -30.98 29.17 -18.69
C ASN A 2 -31.31 30.41 -17.85
N ARG A 3 -31.21 30.42 -16.52
CA ARG A 3 -31.48 31.59 -15.67
C ARG A 3 -30.43 32.68 -15.91
N PRO A 4 -30.74 33.98 -15.68
CA PRO A 4 -29.79 35.09 -15.93
C PRO A 4 -28.41 34.97 -15.30
N LYS A 5 -28.30 34.24 -14.17
CA LYS A 5 -27.02 33.90 -13.49
C LYS A 5 -26.68 32.41 -13.63
N GLY A 6 -27.24 31.71 -14.59
CA GLY A 6 -27.02 30.28 -14.82
C GLY A 6 -25.72 29.99 -15.54
N ILE A 7 -25.46 28.68 -15.75
CA ILE A 7 -24.17 28.19 -16.28
C ILE A 7 -23.87 28.71 -17.70
N PHE A 8 -24.89 28.93 -18.54
CA PHE A 8 -24.72 29.50 -19.89
C PHE A 8 -24.36 30.98 -19.84
N ALA A 9 -24.97 31.77 -18.93
CA ALA A 9 -24.58 33.14 -18.71
C ALA A 9 -23.18 33.28 -18.14
N TRP A 10 -22.76 32.34 -17.28
CA TRP A 10 -21.38 32.23 -16.81
C TRP A 10 -20.42 31.93 -17.96
N ALA A 11 -20.72 30.92 -18.79
CA ALA A 11 -19.90 30.55 -19.93
C ALA A 11 -19.69 31.71 -20.91
N LYS A 12 -20.77 32.43 -21.23
CA LYS A 12 -20.71 33.63 -22.10
C LYS A 12 -19.77 34.71 -21.51
N ARG A 13 -19.84 34.95 -20.19
CA ARG A 13 -18.96 35.93 -19.53
C ARG A 13 -17.48 35.51 -19.50
N HIS A 14 -17.20 34.21 -19.55
CA HIS A 14 -15.84 33.65 -19.50
C HIS A 14 -15.36 33.17 -20.88
N ASN A 15 -15.99 33.56 -21.97
CA ASN A 15 -15.65 33.15 -23.34
C ASN A 15 -15.52 31.62 -23.51
N CYS A 16 -16.40 30.87 -22.81
CA CYS A 16 -16.44 29.42 -22.88
C CYS A 16 -17.73 28.96 -23.59
N THR A 17 -17.68 27.85 -24.30
CA THR A 17 -18.84 27.18 -24.87
C THR A 17 -18.98 25.77 -24.32
N PHE A 18 -20.20 25.37 -24.01
CA PHE A 18 -20.49 23.99 -23.63
C PHE A 18 -20.90 23.19 -24.85
N GLY A 19 -20.24 22.05 -25.10
CA GLY A 19 -20.72 21.09 -26.10
C GLY A 19 -22.01 20.43 -25.60
N VAL A 20 -23.16 20.86 -26.07
CA VAL A 20 -24.47 20.38 -25.58
C VAL A 20 -24.69 18.90 -25.93
N ASP A 21 -24.07 18.41 -26.99
CA ASP A 21 -23.99 17.01 -27.41
C ASP A 21 -23.38 16.08 -26.36
N LYS A 22 -22.50 16.63 -25.48
CA LYS A 22 -21.84 15.88 -24.40
C LYS A 22 -22.65 15.81 -23.11
N PHE A 23 -23.76 16.51 -23.00
CA PHE A 23 -24.62 16.44 -21.83
C PHE A 23 -25.31 15.08 -21.75
N GLN A 24 -25.31 14.49 -20.56
CA GLN A 24 -25.98 13.23 -20.26
C GLN A 24 -26.92 13.45 -19.07
N LEU A 25 -28.18 13.09 -19.24
CA LEU A 25 -29.17 13.12 -18.17
C LEU A 25 -29.32 11.72 -17.60
N LEU A 26 -29.13 11.59 -16.29
CA LEU A 26 -29.34 10.36 -15.55
C LEU A 26 -30.32 10.64 -14.40
N ASP A 27 -31.50 10.03 -14.46
CA ASP A 27 -32.49 10.13 -13.40
C ASP A 27 -32.36 8.96 -12.44
N LEU A 28 -31.92 9.23 -11.20
CA LEU A 28 -31.59 8.23 -10.16
C LEU A 28 -32.80 7.80 -9.32
N THR A 29 -34.06 7.99 -9.82
CA THR A 29 -35.25 7.60 -9.08
C THR A 29 -35.51 6.09 -9.13
N LYS A 30 -35.94 5.54 -8.01
CA LYS A 30 -36.49 4.17 -7.88
C LYS A 30 -37.99 4.18 -7.66
N LYS A 31 -38.62 5.33 -7.83
CA LYS A 31 -40.07 5.49 -7.64
C LYS A 31 -40.82 4.64 -8.66
N LEU A 32 -41.83 3.91 -8.18
CA LEU A 32 -42.75 3.12 -8.99
C LEU A 32 -44.14 3.73 -8.91
N ILE A 33 -44.84 3.70 -10.02
CA ILE A 33 -46.27 4.09 -10.14
C ILE A 33 -47.11 2.89 -10.54
N PRO A 34 -48.40 2.86 -10.22
CA PRO A 34 -49.30 1.82 -10.72
C PRO A 34 -49.31 1.80 -12.25
N HIS A 35 -49.41 0.62 -12.84
CA HIS A 35 -49.61 0.50 -14.30
C HIS A 35 -51.03 0.93 -14.69
N GLN A 36 -51.16 1.65 -15.79
CA GLN A 36 -52.41 2.26 -16.22
C GLN A 36 -53.59 1.25 -16.32
N PHE A 37 -53.33 0.05 -16.85
CA PHE A 37 -54.35 -0.97 -17.06
C PHE A 37 -54.35 -2.08 -15.99
N ASN A 38 -53.35 -2.11 -15.10
CA ASN A 38 -53.28 -3.09 -13.99
C ASN A 38 -52.66 -2.45 -12.75
N PRO A 39 -53.48 -1.85 -11.86
CA PRO A 39 -53.01 -1.14 -10.67
C PRO A 39 -52.18 -1.98 -9.70
N ARG A 40 -52.32 -3.32 -9.72
CA ARG A 40 -51.52 -4.22 -8.92
C ARG A 40 -50.07 -4.32 -9.42
N ARG A 41 -49.83 -4.07 -10.71
CA ARG A 41 -48.52 -4.02 -11.32
C ARG A 41 -47.91 -2.63 -11.15
N ARG A 42 -46.74 -2.53 -10.59
CA ARG A 42 -45.99 -1.28 -10.48
C ARG A 42 -44.93 -1.18 -11.56
N ILE A 43 -44.85 -0.03 -12.21
CA ILE A 43 -43.88 0.29 -13.26
C ILE A 43 -43.02 1.48 -12.84
N PRO A 44 -41.76 1.59 -13.34
CA PRO A 44 -40.93 2.78 -13.10
C PRO A 44 -41.63 4.05 -13.62
N VAL A 45 -41.47 5.14 -12.87
CA VAL A 45 -41.97 6.46 -13.31
C VAL A 45 -41.37 6.80 -14.68
N PRO A 46 -42.18 7.27 -15.66
CA PRO A 46 -41.66 7.77 -16.93
C PRO A 46 -40.64 8.88 -16.71
N ARG A 47 -39.55 8.79 -17.41
CA ARG A 47 -38.42 9.72 -17.24
C ARG A 47 -38.60 10.89 -18.21
N ARG A 48 -38.49 12.10 -17.70
CA ARG A 48 -38.60 13.32 -18.50
C ARG A 48 -37.25 13.62 -19.16
N ALA A 49 -37.33 14.14 -20.41
CA ALA A 49 -36.16 14.70 -21.06
C ALA A 49 -35.87 16.10 -20.52
N LEU A 50 -34.62 16.51 -20.54
CA LEU A 50 -34.20 17.88 -20.29
C LEU A 50 -34.11 18.62 -21.62
N ILE A 51 -34.69 19.83 -21.67
CA ILE A 51 -34.60 20.72 -22.84
C ILE A 51 -33.55 21.79 -22.51
N LEU A 52 -32.50 21.88 -23.31
CA LEU A 52 -31.43 22.87 -23.19
C LEU A 52 -31.34 23.65 -24.50
N GLY A 53 -31.88 24.88 -24.52
CA GLY A 53 -32.08 25.59 -25.76
C GLY A 53 -33.07 24.82 -26.65
N GLU A 54 -32.68 24.52 -27.88
CA GLU A 54 -33.45 23.72 -28.83
C GLU A 54 -33.20 22.20 -28.72
N GLN A 55 -32.16 21.80 -27.96
CA GLN A 55 -31.80 20.40 -27.86
C GLN A 55 -32.56 19.67 -26.75
N ARG A 56 -33.15 18.52 -27.12
CA ARG A 56 -33.79 17.58 -26.20
C ARG A 56 -32.80 16.51 -25.77
N ILE A 57 -32.47 16.43 -24.46
CA ILE A 57 -31.58 15.45 -23.86
C ILE A 57 -32.43 14.39 -23.15
N PRO A 58 -32.57 13.19 -23.71
CA PRO A 58 -33.34 12.12 -23.09
C PRO A 58 -32.60 11.58 -21.85
N SER A 59 -33.36 11.08 -20.86
CA SER A 59 -32.77 10.36 -19.72
C SER A 59 -32.21 9.02 -20.18
N LYS A 60 -30.94 8.76 -19.88
CA LYS A 60 -30.24 7.51 -20.17
C LYS A 60 -30.38 6.53 -19.01
N GLU A 61 -30.22 5.24 -19.28
CA GLU A 61 -30.13 4.22 -18.23
C GLU A 61 -28.76 4.21 -17.53
N THR A 62 -27.71 4.55 -18.27
CA THR A 62 -26.35 4.66 -17.78
C THR A 62 -25.68 5.93 -18.29
N ALA A 63 -24.83 6.54 -17.48
CA ALA A 63 -24.02 7.68 -17.86
C ALA A 63 -22.58 7.47 -17.34
N LYS A 64 -21.59 7.97 -18.09
CA LYS A 64 -20.18 7.92 -17.68
C LYS A 64 -19.79 9.24 -17.02
N PHE A 65 -19.39 9.19 -15.76
CA PHE A 65 -18.93 10.36 -15.01
C PHE A 65 -17.53 10.09 -14.42
N LEU A 66 -16.56 10.88 -14.80
CA LEU A 66 -15.16 10.76 -14.38
C LEU A 66 -14.62 9.33 -14.49
N GLY A 67 -14.93 8.63 -15.58
CA GLY A 67 -14.48 7.26 -15.81
C GLY A 67 -15.29 6.17 -15.10
N VAL A 68 -16.29 6.55 -14.29
CA VAL A 68 -17.21 5.64 -13.61
C VAL A 68 -18.52 5.56 -14.40
N THR A 69 -18.97 4.36 -14.71
CA THR A 69 -20.29 4.15 -15.32
C THR A 69 -21.35 4.06 -14.23
N VAL A 70 -22.19 5.07 -14.14
CA VAL A 70 -23.29 5.16 -13.16
C VAL A 70 -24.57 4.68 -13.84
N ASP A 71 -25.29 3.74 -13.22
CA ASP A 71 -26.60 3.30 -13.68
C ASP A 71 -27.72 3.95 -12.86
N ASN A 72 -28.89 4.12 -13.48
CA ASN A 72 -30.06 4.81 -12.89
C ASN A 72 -30.59 4.17 -11.60
N LYS A 73 -30.25 2.90 -11.34
CA LYS A 73 -30.63 2.15 -10.12
C LYS A 73 -29.51 2.14 -9.07
N LEU A 74 -28.35 2.71 -9.38
CA LEU A 74 -27.12 2.62 -8.58
C LEU A 74 -26.78 1.17 -8.21
N SER A 75 -27.00 0.25 -9.15
CA SER A 75 -26.69 -1.17 -8.97
C SER A 75 -25.23 -1.51 -9.21
N TRP A 76 -24.52 -0.62 -9.88
CA TRP A 76 -23.13 -0.71 -10.27
C TRP A 76 -22.77 -1.88 -11.21
N LYS A 77 -23.79 -2.59 -11.75
CA LYS A 77 -23.57 -3.73 -12.65
C LYS A 77 -22.80 -3.35 -13.91
N ALA A 78 -23.16 -2.21 -14.52
CA ALA A 78 -22.50 -1.71 -15.73
C ALA A 78 -21.04 -1.33 -15.48
N HIS A 79 -20.74 -0.67 -14.35
CA HIS A 79 -19.36 -0.34 -13.99
C HIS A 79 -18.54 -1.59 -13.65
N CYS A 80 -19.13 -2.58 -12.99
CA CYS A 80 -18.47 -3.86 -12.72
C CYS A 80 -18.12 -4.63 -14.00
N ALA A 81 -18.99 -4.61 -15.01
CA ALA A 81 -18.69 -5.15 -16.33
C ALA A 81 -17.49 -4.43 -16.98
N THR A 82 -17.46 -3.09 -16.89
CA THR A 82 -16.32 -2.28 -17.37
C THR A 82 -15.03 -2.61 -16.62
N ALA A 83 -15.07 -2.79 -15.29
CA ALA A 83 -13.90 -3.15 -14.49
C ALA A 83 -13.38 -4.55 -14.85
N LEU A 84 -14.28 -5.51 -15.07
CA LEU A 84 -13.94 -6.86 -15.51
C LEU A 84 -13.29 -6.85 -16.90
N ALA A 85 -13.88 -6.12 -17.86
CA ALA A 85 -13.33 -5.97 -19.21
C ALA A 85 -11.90 -5.42 -19.17
N LYS A 86 -11.64 -4.38 -18.39
CA LYS A 86 -10.28 -3.83 -18.20
C LYS A 86 -9.28 -4.86 -17.66
N GLY A 87 -9.73 -5.77 -16.79
CA GLY A 87 -8.91 -6.86 -16.28
C GLY A 87 -8.63 -7.92 -17.36
N GLN A 88 -9.63 -8.27 -18.15
CA GLN A 88 -9.51 -9.21 -19.28
C GLN A 88 -8.60 -8.65 -20.37
N ASP A 89 -8.75 -7.38 -20.73
CA ASP A 89 -7.84 -6.71 -21.67
C ASP A 89 -6.38 -6.78 -21.22
N TRP A 90 -6.14 -6.55 -19.93
CA TRP A 90 -4.80 -6.71 -19.38
C TRP A 90 -4.29 -8.15 -19.53
N LEU A 91 -5.10 -9.16 -19.22
CA LEU A 91 -4.71 -10.56 -19.37
C LEU A 91 -4.36 -10.91 -20.83
N ILE A 92 -5.11 -10.38 -21.80
CA ILE A 92 -4.86 -10.62 -23.22
C ILE A 92 -3.54 -9.96 -23.64
N GLN A 93 -3.34 -8.68 -23.31
CA GLN A 93 -2.16 -7.91 -23.68
C GLN A 93 -0.88 -8.50 -23.07
N PHE A 94 -0.92 -8.81 -21.78
CA PHE A 94 0.26 -9.29 -21.05
C PHE A 94 0.46 -10.81 -21.13
N GLY A 95 -0.54 -11.57 -21.57
CA GLY A 95 -0.41 -13.01 -21.82
C GLY A 95 0.69 -13.35 -22.83
N ARG A 96 0.89 -12.48 -23.82
CA ARG A 96 1.97 -12.63 -24.80
C ARG A 96 3.36 -12.50 -24.17
N LEU A 97 3.52 -11.62 -23.17
CA LEU A 97 4.78 -11.40 -22.43
C LEU A 97 5.02 -12.45 -21.35
N ALA A 98 3.98 -13.12 -20.87
CA ALA A 98 4.02 -14.04 -19.74
C ALA A 98 4.14 -15.53 -20.14
N ARG A 99 4.61 -15.82 -21.36
CA ARG A 99 4.82 -17.20 -21.81
C ARG A 99 5.74 -17.95 -20.85
N THR A 100 5.43 -19.21 -20.56
CA THR A 100 6.16 -20.03 -19.58
C THR A 100 7.56 -20.42 -20.04
N THR A 101 7.79 -20.44 -21.35
CA THR A 101 9.05 -20.88 -21.97
C THR A 101 10.02 -19.73 -22.27
N GLN A 102 9.51 -18.58 -22.75
CA GLN A 102 10.32 -17.45 -23.25
C GLN A 102 9.79 -16.11 -22.79
N GLY A 103 8.96 -16.10 -21.75
CA GLY A 103 8.32 -14.88 -21.25
C GLY A 103 9.22 -14.06 -20.32
N VAL A 104 8.74 -12.87 -20.03
CA VAL A 104 9.33 -11.94 -19.05
C VAL A 104 9.36 -12.58 -17.66
N ASN A 105 10.37 -12.22 -16.86
CA ASN A 105 10.53 -12.74 -15.51
C ASN A 105 9.29 -12.45 -14.63
N ALA A 106 8.98 -13.39 -13.75
CA ALA A 106 7.85 -13.34 -12.82
C ALA A 106 7.76 -12.05 -12.01
N LYS A 107 8.91 -11.50 -11.57
CA LYS A 107 9.01 -10.22 -10.84
C LYS A 107 8.37 -9.08 -11.62
N TYR A 108 8.67 -8.96 -12.90
CA TYR A 108 8.17 -7.87 -13.74
C TYR A 108 6.69 -8.05 -14.09
N ILE A 109 6.24 -9.27 -14.40
CA ILE A 109 4.80 -9.56 -14.64
C ILE A 109 4.00 -9.20 -13.38
N ARG A 110 4.50 -9.56 -12.20
CA ARG A 110 3.87 -9.19 -10.94
C ARG A 110 3.82 -7.67 -10.73
N GLN A 111 4.90 -6.96 -11.02
CA GLN A 111 4.94 -5.49 -10.93
C GLN A 111 3.90 -4.86 -11.86
N LEU A 112 3.81 -5.31 -13.10
CA LEU A 112 2.83 -4.84 -14.09
C LEU A 112 1.40 -5.13 -13.65
N TYR A 113 1.13 -6.32 -13.09
CA TYR A 113 -0.17 -6.64 -12.52
C TYR A 113 -0.57 -5.67 -11.41
N LEU A 114 0.32 -5.42 -10.45
CA LEU A 114 0.06 -4.55 -9.31
C LEU A 114 0.00 -3.06 -9.68
N ALA A 115 0.78 -2.62 -10.68
CA ALA A 115 0.88 -1.23 -11.07
C ALA A 115 -0.17 -0.81 -12.14
N ILE A 116 -0.65 -1.76 -12.95
CA ILE A 116 -1.55 -1.46 -14.08
C ILE A 116 -2.93 -2.11 -13.89
N ALA A 117 -2.99 -3.45 -13.76
CA ALA A 117 -4.26 -4.16 -13.74
C ALA A 117 -5.10 -3.80 -12.50
N ILE A 118 -4.49 -3.85 -11.32
CA ILE A 118 -5.18 -3.56 -10.06
C ILE A 118 -5.74 -2.13 -10.01
N PRO A 119 -5.00 -1.06 -10.30
CA PRO A 119 -5.55 0.29 -10.32
C PRO A 119 -6.67 0.49 -11.35
N ARG A 120 -6.60 -0.18 -12.51
CA ARG A 120 -7.64 -0.12 -13.54
C ARG A 120 -8.92 -0.83 -13.13
N MET A 121 -8.82 -2.02 -12.53
CA MET A 121 -9.97 -2.80 -12.06
C MET A 121 -10.61 -2.21 -10.81
N LEU A 122 -9.80 -1.69 -9.88
CA LEU A 122 -10.27 -1.17 -8.59
C LEU A 122 -10.42 0.36 -8.58
N TYR A 123 -10.42 1.01 -9.76
CA TYR A 123 -10.72 2.43 -9.87
C TYR A 123 -12.13 2.73 -9.34
N ALA A 124 -12.25 3.63 -8.39
CA ALA A 124 -13.49 3.95 -7.66
C ALA A 124 -14.10 2.77 -6.86
N ALA A 125 -13.29 1.78 -6.47
CA ALA A 125 -13.74 0.64 -5.67
C ALA A 125 -14.36 1.06 -4.32
N ASP A 126 -14.01 2.23 -3.82
CA ASP A 126 -14.58 2.86 -2.64
C ASP A 126 -16.04 3.32 -2.85
N VAL A 127 -16.46 3.53 -4.10
CA VAL A 127 -17.83 3.93 -4.45
C VAL A 127 -18.68 2.73 -4.81
N PHE A 128 -18.21 1.84 -5.71
CA PHE A 128 -19.05 0.80 -6.30
C PHE A 128 -18.92 -0.60 -5.69
N LEU A 129 -17.79 -0.92 -5.03
CA LEU A 129 -17.60 -2.22 -4.40
C LEU A 129 -18.03 -2.17 -2.93
N THR A 130 -19.19 -2.71 -2.64
CA THR A 130 -19.61 -2.92 -1.25
C THR A 130 -19.18 -4.32 -0.81
N PRO A 131 -18.39 -4.48 0.27
CA PRO A 131 -17.98 -5.80 0.76
C PRO A 131 -19.15 -6.67 1.19
N GLN A 132 -18.84 -7.94 1.41
CA GLN A 132 -19.80 -9.03 1.65
C GLN A 132 -20.73 -8.85 2.86
N GLN A 133 -20.35 -8.03 3.86
CA GLN A 133 -21.13 -7.83 5.07
C GLN A 133 -21.63 -6.39 5.19
N ASN A 134 -22.91 -6.21 5.43
CA ASN A 134 -23.48 -4.92 5.79
C ASN A 134 -23.09 -4.56 7.24
N ILE A 135 -22.61 -3.33 7.44
CA ILE A 135 -22.22 -2.83 8.78
C ILE A 135 -23.41 -2.81 9.74
N GLY A 136 -24.61 -2.48 9.23
CA GLY A 136 -25.83 -2.37 10.03
C GLY A 136 -26.57 -3.69 10.29
N ASN A 137 -26.26 -4.74 9.53
CA ASN A 137 -26.84 -6.09 9.72
C ASN A 137 -25.87 -7.16 9.20
N PRO A 138 -25.00 -7.71 10.07
CA PRO A 138 -24.01 -8.73 9.71
C PRO A 138 -24.61 -10.01 9.11
N LYS A 139 -25.87 -10.32 9.45
CA LYS A 139 -26.58 -11.50 8.94
C LYS A 139 -27.05 -11.32 7.48
N ARG A 140 -27.13 -10.09 6.98
CA ARG A 140 -27.57 -9.80 5.61
C ARG A 140 -26.37 -9.75 4.67
N ASN A 141 -26.05 -10.89 4.06
CA ASN A 141 -24.99 -10.98 3.04
C ASN A 141 -25.35 -10.17 1.80
N ASN A 142 -24.42 -9.31 1.37
CA ASN A 142 -24.53 -8.65 0.07
C ASN A 142 -24.11 -9.61 -1.05
N ARG A 143 -25.06 -10.42 -1.55
CA ARG A 143 -24.83 -11.40 -2.63
C ARG A 143 -24.22 -10.76 -3.88
N ASN A 144 -24.71 -9.57 -4.27
CA ASN A 144 -24.20 -8.87 -5.46
C ASN A 144 -22.72 -8.48 -5.30
N GLY A 145 -22.33 -7.90 -4.17
CA GLY A 145 -20.92 -7.54 -3.90
C GLY A 145 -20.00 -8.74 -3.91
N ARG A 146 -20.42 -9.87 -3.34
CA ARG A 146 -19.66 -11.13 -3.37
C ARG A 146 -19.46 -11.64 -4.80
N THR A 147 -20.51 -11.66 -5.61
CA THR A 147 -20.45 -12.11 -7.00
C THR A 147 -19.47 -11.28 -7.82
N ILE A 148 -19.48 -9.96 -7.66
CA ILE A 148 -18.57 -9.05 -8.36
C ILE A 148 -17.12 -9.28 -7.93
N ILE A 149 -16.87 -9.35 -6.62
CA ILE A 149 -15.53 -9.61 -6.09
C ILE A 149 -14.99 -10.96 -6.61
N ASN A 150 -15.83 -12.00 -6.64
CA ASN A 150 -15.43 -13.30 -7.17
C ASN A 150 -15.12 -13.27 -8.67
N LYS A 151 -15.90 -12.53 -9.46
CA LYS A 151 -15.60 -12.33 -10.90
C LYS A 151 -14.27 -11.61 -11.11
N LEU A 152 -13.98 -10.57 -10.36
CA LEU A 152 -12.69 -9.87 -10.42
C LEU A 152 -11.56 -10.73 -9.87
N ALA A 153 -11.80 -11.57 -8.86
CA ALA A 153 -10.81 -12.51 -8.32
C ALA A 153 -10.37 -13.55 -9.36
N SER A 154 -11.23 -13.91 -10.34
CA SER A 154 -10.83 -14.80 -11.43
C SER A 154 -9.72 -14.19 -12.31
N ILE A 155 -9.69 -12.86 -12.46
CA ILE A 155 -8.60 -12.15 -13.13
C ILE A 155 -7.30 -12.30 -12.34
N GLN A 156 -7.36 -12.18 -11.00
CA GLN A 156 -6.18 -12.39 -10.15
C GLN A 156 -5.66 -13.82 -10.24
N CYS A 157 -6.53 -14.81 -10.28
CA CYS A 157 -6.14 -16.21 -10.45
C CYS A 157 -5.36 -16.42 -11.76
N GLN A 158 -5.87 -15.90 -12.89
CA GLN A 158 -5.19 -15.97 -14.17
C GLN A 158 -3.88 -15.19 -14.18
N ALA A 159 -3.84 -14.00 -13.57
CA ALA A 159 -2.62 -13.23 -13.40
C ALA A 159 -1.58 -13.98 -12.54
N ALA A 160 -2.01 -14.68 -11.49
CA ALA A 160 -1.13 -15.48 -10.65
C ALA A 160 -0.55 -16.69 -11.41
N ILE A 161 -1.32 -17.33 -12.29
CA ILE A 161 -0.82 -18.34 -13.23
C ILE A 161 0.25 -17.74 -14.15
N MET A 162 -0.02 -16.56 -14.72
CA MET A 162 0.95 -15.85 -15.56
C MET A 162 2.22 -15.47 -14.80
N ILE A 163 2.12 -15.03 -13.55
CA ILE A 163 3.26 -14.67 -12.72
C ILE A 163 4.11 -15.89 -12.41
N THR A 164 3.50 -16.96 -11.95
CA THR A 164 4.20 -18.13 -11.43
C THR A 164 4.63 -19.12 -12.53
N GLY A 165 3.95 -19.14 -13.67
CA GLY A 165 4.10 -20.16 -14.69
C GLY A 165 3.55 -21.53 -14.27
N ALA A 166 2.66 -21.56 -13.29
CA ALA A 166 1.99 -22.75 -12.82
C ALA A 166 1.02 -23.32 -13.86
N MET A 167 0.65 -24.58 -13.71
CA MET A 167 -0.43 -25.20 -14.49
C MET A 167 -1.79 -24.61 -14.09
N LYS A 168 -2.71 -24.51 -15.05
CA LYS A 168 -4.09 -24.00 -14.84
C LYS A 168 -4.87 -24.79 -13.78
N SER A 169 -4.49 -26.02 -13.51
CA SER A 169 -5.06 -26.90 -12.48
C SER A 169 -4.62 -26.57 -11.05
N THR A 170 -3.67 -25.63 -10.87
CA THR A 170 -3.17 -25.23 -9.54
C THR A 170 -4.20 -24.36 -8.82
N ALA A 171 -4.42 -24.65 -7.53
CA ALA A 171 -5.41 -23.94 -6.72
C ALA A 171 -5.04 -22.45 -6.50
N THR A 172 -6.05 -21.59 -6.47
CA THR A 172 -5.87 -20.12 -6.39
C THR A 172 -5.11 -19.68 -5.16
N ASP A 173 -5.39 -20.26 -4.00
CA ASP A 173 -4.71 -19.96 -2.74
C ASP A 173 -3.20 -20.23 -2.80
N VAL A 174 -2.80 -21.39 -3.36
CA VAL A 174 -1.39 -21.72 -3.61
C VAL A 174 -0.74 -20.72 -4.58
N LEU A 175 -1.46 -20.39 -5.67
CA LEU A 175 -0.98 -19.41 -6.66
C LEU A 175 -0.78 -18.03 -6.04
N GLU A 176 -1.72 -17.56 -5.21
CA GLU A 176 -1.63 -16.26 -4.53
C GLU A 176 -0.41 -16.20 -3.60
N VAL A 177 -0.16 -17.26 -2.82
CA VAL A 177 1.02 -17.35 -1.94
C VAL A 177 2.30 -17.29 -2.76
N MET A 178 2.45 -18.15 -3.78
CA MET A 178 3.65 -18.19 -4.62
C MET A 178 3.86 -16.92 -5.44
N ALA A 179 2.79 -16.27 -5.91
CA ALA A 179 2.87 -14.98 -6.59
C ALA A 179 3.11 -13.80 -5.62
N ASN A 180 3.17 -14.04 -4.31
CA ASN A 180 3.20 -13.00 -3.28
C ASN A 180 2.05 -11.99 -3.45
N LEU A 181 0.85 -12.49 -3.63
CA LEU A 181 -0.38 -11.72 -3.71
C LEU A 181 -1.23 -12.00 -2.47
N ILE A 182 -1.87 -10.97 -1.95
CA ILE A 182 -2.90 -11.18 -0.93
C ILE A 182 -4.21 -11.61 -1.60
N PRO A 183 -5.07 -12.40 -0.95
CA PRO A 183 -6.38 -12.77 -1.47
C PRO A 183 -7.16 -11.55 -1.99
N PHE A 184 -7.79 -11.68 -3.15
CA PHE A 184 -8.36 -10.53 -3.87
C PHE A 184 -9.36 -9.73 -3.04
N HIS A 185 -10.18 -10.37 -2.21
CA HIS A 185 -11.12 -9.68 -1.31
C HIS A 185 -10.39 -8.80 -0.27
N LEU A 186 -9.21 -9.23 0.22
CA LEU A 186 -8.37 -8.40 1.10
C LEU A 186 -7.70 -7.26 0.34
N LEU A 187 -7.40 -7.45 -0.94
CA LEU A 187 -6.90 -6.38 -1.80
C LEU A 187 -7.95 -5.29 -2.04
N VAL A 188 -9.22 -5.66 -2.22
CA VAL A 188 -10.35 -4.73 -2.25
C VAL A 188 -10.45 -3.95 -0.95
N ASP A 189 -10.40 -4.63 0.20
CA ASP A 189 -10.41 -3.99 1.52
C ASP A 189 -9.24 -3.00 1.69
N LYS A 190 -8.04 -3.39 1.25
CA LYS A 190 -6.85 -2.53 1.26
C LYS A 190 -7.06 -1.26 0.44
N THR A 191 -7.62 -1.39 -0.75
CA THR A 191 -7.86 -0.25 -1.65
C THR A 191 -8.89 0.70 -1.07
N ARG A 192 -9.98 0.18 -0.53
CA ARG A 192 -11.05 0.96 0.10
C ARG A 192 -10.60 1.65 1.39
N GLN A 193 -9.83 0.96 2.24
CA GLN A 193 -9.26 1.57 3.45
C GLN A 193 -8.32 2.74 3.11
N ARG A 194 -7.51 2.60 2.05
CA ARG A 194 -6.65 3.70 1.58
C ARG A 194 -7.46 4.90 1.08
N ALA A 195 -8.58 4.65 0.39
CA ALA A 195 -9.50 5.71 -0.02
C ALA A 195 -10.14 6.39 1.20
N ALA A 196 -10.60 5.61 2.18
CA ALA A 196 -11.16 6.13 3.42
C ALA A 196 -10.17 7.02 4.19
N LEU A 197 -8.89 6.60 4.30
CA LEU A 197 -7.84 7.42 4.91
C LEU A 197 -7.56 8.69 4.12
N ARG A 198 -7.53 8.61 2.79
CA ARG A 198 -7.36 9.81 1.94
C ARG A 198 -8.48 10.82 2.17
N LEU A 199 -9.72 10.35 2.25
CA LEU A 199 -10.89 11.20 2.54
C LEU A 199 -10.82 11.81 3.95
N ALA A 200 -10.43 11.02 4.95
CA ALA A 200 -10.32 11.49 6.34
C ALA A 200 -9.27 12.58 6.54
N THR A 201 -8.26 12.67 5.67
CA THR A 201 -7.20 13.69 5.74
C THR A 201 -7.51 14.98 5.01
N LEU A 202 -8.71 15.13 4.43
CA LEU A 202 -9.08 16.33 3.67
C LEU A 202 -9.21 17.55 4.57
N PRO A 203 -8.71 18.74 4.13
CA PRO A 203 -8.75 19.95 4.93
C PRO A 203 -10.17 20.51 5.08
N PRO A 204 -10.44 21.34 6.10
CA PRO A 204 -11.75 21.97 6.32
C PRO A 204 -12.30 22.76 5.14
N SER A 205 -11.43 23.31 4.30
CA SER A 205 -11.78 24.03 3.07
C SER A 205 -12.32 23.11 1.95
N HIS A 206 -12.13 21.80 2.05
CA HIS A 206 -12.56 20.85 1.02
C HIS A 206 -14.09 20.58 1.12
N PRO A 207 -14.85 20.61 0.01
CA PRO A 207 -16.31 20.41 0.02
C PRO A 207 -16.79 19.13 0.69
N LEU A 208 -16.00 18.05 0.64
CA LEU A 208 -16.33 16.76 1.27
C LEU A 208 -16.01 16.70 2.77
N HIS A 209 -15.31 17.68 3.36
CA HIS A 209 -14.89 17.62 4.76
C HIS A 209 -16.09 17.45 5.72
N LYS A 210 -17.08 18.34 5.67
CA LYS A 210 -18.31 18.24 6.49
C LYS A 210 -19.08 16.93 6.25
N PRO A 211 -19.39 16.52 4.99
CA PRO A 211 -19.99 15.21 4.71
C PRO A 211 -19.25 14.02 5.34
N ILE A 212 -17.91 14.02 5.33
CA ILE A 212 -17.10 12.95 5.91
C ILE A 212 -17.21 12.93 7.43
N LEU A 213 -17.14 14.08 8.11
CA LEU A 213 -17.35 14.19 9.56
C LEU A 213 -18.73 13.67 9.96
N ASN A 214 -19.77 14.06 9.23
CA ASN A 214 -21.14 13.60 9.48
C ASN A 214 -21.30 12.10 9.25
N ALA A 215 -20.67 11.57 8.20
CA ALA A 215 -20.68 10.14 7.92
C ALA A 215 -19.94 9.33 9.00
N ALA A 216 -18.89 9.86 9.58
CA ALA A 216 -18.14 9.20 10.65
C ALA A 216 -18.85 9.25 12.01
N SER A 217 -19.59 10.32 12.31
CA SER A 217 -20.29 10.49 13.58
C SER A 217 -21.56 9.67 13.71
N ARG A 218 -22.23 9.35 12.59
CA ARG A 218 -23.56 8.69 12.59
C ARG A 218 -23.52 7.34 11.90
N LEU A 219 -23.82 6.27 12.63
CA LEU A 219 -24.04 4.94 12.05
C LEU A 219 -25.41 4.86 11.37
N VAL A 220 -25.42 4.78 10.04
CA VAL A 220 -26.64 4.61 9.25
C VAL A 220 -26.87 3.13 8.96
N LYS A 221 -27.91 2.54 9.59
CA LYS A 221 -28.25 1.11 9.41
C LYS A 221 -28.99 0.83 8.10
N ARG A 222 -29.88 1.76 7.68
CA ARG A 222 -30.65 1.64 6.42
C ARG A 222 -30.09 2.58 5.37
N HIS A 223 -29.79 2.05 4.17
CA HIS A 223 -29.29 2.80 3.03
C HIS A 223 -28.03 3.65 3.32
N PRO A 224 -26.96 3.08 3.89
CA PRO A 224 -25.73 3.81 4.11
C PRO A 224 -25.13 4.26 2.76
N THR A 225 -24.63 5.48 2.71
CA THR A 225 -23.83 5.94 1.56
C THR A 225 -22.46 5.27 1.58
N PRO A 226 -21.69 5.28 0.48
CA PRO A 226 -20.31 4.82 0.46
C PRO A 226 -19.44 5.47 1.55
N LEU A 227 -19.65 6.75 1.88
CA LEU A 227 -18.92 7.43 2.95
C LEU A 227 -19.19 6.82 4.33
N HIS A 228 -20.47 6.53 4.65
CA HIS A 228 -20.81 5.86 5.92
C HIS A 228 -20.16 4.48 6.00
N ASP A 229 -20.22 3.69 4.91
CA ASP A 229 -19.60 2.37 4.88
C ASP A 229 -18.08 2.46 5.10
N LEU A 230 -17.40 3.38 4.43
CA LEU A 230 -15.96 3.57 4.57
C LEU A 230 -15.54 3.95 6.00
N MET A 231 -16.18 4.98 6.57
CA MET A 231 -15.78 5.47 7.90
C MET A 231 -16.03 4.43 8.99
N HIS A 232 -17.20 3.80 9.00
CA HIS A 232 -17.56 2.82 10.04
C HIS A 232 -16.87 1.47 9.86
N ARG A 233 -16.75 0.95 8.63
CA ARG A 233 -16.07 -0.32 8.36
C ARG A 233 -14.63 -0.33 8.80
N TYR A 234 -13.92 0.75 8.53
CA TYR A 234 -12.49 0.86 8.86
C TYR A 234 -12.26 1.57 10.20
N LYS A 235 -13.33 1.91 10.94
CA LYS A 235 -13.28 2.58 12.24
C LYS A 235 -12.43 3.86 12.18
N ILE A 236 -12.59 4.63 11.11
CA ILE A 236 -11.85 5.86 10.89
C ILE A 236 -12.58 7.03 11.55
N GLN A 237 -11.85 7.76 12.39
CA GLN A 237 -12.32 8.99 13.04
C GLN A 237 -11.56 10.18 12.45
N PRO A 238 -12.12 10.92 11.48
CA PRO A 238 -11.41 11.99 10.77
C PRO A 238 -10.91 13.10 11.69
N LYS A 239 -11.59 13.37 12.80
CA LYS A 239 -11.17 14.37 13.80
C LYS A 239 -9.83 14.05 14.48
N LEU A 240 -9.45 12.77 14.53
CA LEU A 240 -8.22 12.31 15.19
C LEU A 240 -7.07 12.08 14.19
N ILE A 241 -7.30 12.25 12.88
CA ILE A 241 -6.28 12.01 11.85
C ILE A 241 -5.74 13.34 11.34
N GLU A 242 -4.45 13.37 11.03
CA GLU A 242 -3.79 14.54 10.45
C GLU A 242 -4.50 15.06 9.20
N THR A 243 -4.52 16.37 9.06
CA THR A 243 -5.01 17.05 7.85
C THR A 243 -3.87 17.21 6.85
N ILE A 244 -4.10 16.79 5.60
CA ILE A 244 -3.13 16.92 4.50
C ILE A 244 -3.65 17.95 3.50
N LYS A 245 -3.00 19.10 3.42
CA LYS A 245 -3.31 20.15 2.46
C LYS A 245 -2.82 19.76 1.07
N ALA A 246 -3.64 19.92 0.05
CA ALA A 246 -3.23 19.63 -1.34
C ALA A 246 -2.11 20.56 -1.82
N THR A 247 -2.18 21.84 -1.44
CA THR A 247 -1.14 22.86 -1.66
C THR A 247 -0.67 23.35 -0.30
N ARG A 248 0.61 23.19 -0.01
CA ARG A 248 1.22 23.59 1.27
C ARG A 248 1.69 25.04 1.25
N HIS A 249 2.34 25.44 0.17
CA HIS A 249 3.03 26.70 0.01
C HIS A 249 2.74 27.30 -1.36
N ASP A 250 2.94 28.60 -1.47
CA ASP A 250 2.95 29.32 -2.75
C ASP A 250 4.09 28.81 -3.65
N ILE A 251 3.98 29.00 -4.97
CA ILE A 251 4.99 28.56 -5.96
C ILE A 251 6.35 29.23 -5.72
N LYS A 252 6.33 30.47 -5.24
CA LYS A 252 7.55 31.26 -4.94
C LYS A 252 8.10 31.02 -3.54
N TRP A 253 7.45 30.19 -2.74
CA TRP A 253 7.88 29.92 -1.38
C TRP A 253 9.27 29.25 -1.33
N LYS A 254 10.10 29.76 -0.44
CA LYS A 254 11.39 29.18 -0.08
C LYS A 254 11.48 29.01 1.43
N PRO A 255 12.10 27.93 1.94
CA PRO A 255 12.31 27.78 3.36
C PRO A 255 13.23 28.90 3.88
N ASN A 256 12.86 29.50 5.00
CA ASN A 256 13.65 30.57 5.64
C ASN A 256 14.70 29.99 6.60
N ILE A 257 15.40 28.96 6.15
CA ILE A 257 16.46 28.22 6.86
C ILE A 257 17.61 27.94 5.89
N THR A 258 18.82 27.92 6.42
CA THR A 258 20.00 27.43 5.68
C THR A 258 20.18 25.94 6.00
N ILE A 259 20.47 25.12 4.99
CA ILE A 259 20.72 23.69 5.17
C ILE A 259 22.14 23.39 4.73
N LYS A 260 22.88 22.68 5.58
CA LYS A 260 24.22 22.18 5.29
C LYS A 260 24.27 20.70 5.63
N ILE A 261 24.61 19.86 4.66
CA ILE A 261 24.72 18.42 4.82
C ILE A 261 26.11 18.02 4.41
N ALA A 262 26.89 17.49 5.33
CA ALA A 262 28.23 16.99 5.08
C ALA A 262 28.21 15.75 4.18
N GLY A 263 29.29 15.50 3.45
CA GLY A 263 29.39 14.39 2.52
C GLY A 263 29.48 13.01 3.18
N ASN A 264 30.00 12.96 4.41
CA ASN A 264 30.11 11.75 5.22
C ASN A 264 30.05 12.06 6.72
N ALA A 265 30.07 11.01 7.55
CA ALA A 265 29.95 11.12 8.99
C ALA A 265 31.14 11.84 9.66
N ASP A 266 32.35 11.61 9.17
CA ASP A 266 33.57 12.17 9.76
C ASP A 266 33.66 13.67 9.48
N ASP A 267 33.28 14.08 8.26
CA ASP A 267 33.19 15.50 7.92
C ASP A 267 32.12 16.23 8.75
N ALA A 268 30.96 15.59 9.00
CA ALA A 268 29.92 16.16 9.83
C ALA A 268 30.40 16.42 11.28
N ILE A 269 31.20 15.50 11.85
CA ILE A 269 31.79 15.66 13.20
C ILE A 269 32.82 16.78 13.20
N LYS A 270 33.73 16.83 12.22
CA LYS A 270 34.73 17.90 12.09
C LYS A 270 34.06 19.28 11.94
N GLU A 271 32.99 19.36 11.14
CA GLU A 271 32.23 20.61 11.01
C GLU A 271 31.60 21.03 12.34
N LEU A 272 31.03 20.07 13.12
CA LEU A 272 30.44 20.35 14.43
C LEU A 272 31.46 20.91 15.43
N GLU A 273 32.69 20.37 15.43
CA GLU A 273 33.78 20.80 16.30
C GLU A 273 34.23 22.23 15.95
N ASN A 274 34.28 22.56 14.65
CA ASN A 274 34.69 23.88 14.17
C ASN A 274 33.57 24.92 14.21
N ASP A 275 32.31 24.51 14.42
CA ASP A 275 31.17 25.43 14.48
C ASP A 275 31.16 26.22 15.79
N ASN A 276 31.06 27.54 15.67
CA ASN A 276 30.96 28.44 16.83
C ASN A 276 29.74 29.38 16.74
N PRO A 277 28.49 28.84 16.68
CA PRO A 277 27.30 29.69 16.74
C PRO A 277 27.02 30.14 18.18
N ASP A 278 26.21 31.17 18.33
CA ASP A 278 25.75 31.61 19.68
C ASP A 278 24.94 30.50 20.37
N ILE A 279 24.18 29.72 19.61
CA ILE A 279 23.33 28.65 20.12
C ILE A 279 23.50 27.37 19.27
N LYS A 280 23.76 26.25 19.94
CA LYS A 280 23.68 24.90 19.39
C LYS A 280 22.43 24.20 19.93
N VAL A 281 21.60 23.63 19.06
CA VAL A 281 20.40 22.85 19.43
C VAL A 281 20.53 21.43 18.88
N PHE A 282 20.43 20.45 19.73
CA PHE A 282 20.40 19.04 19.37
C PHE A 282 18.98 18.51 19.56
N THR A 283 18.48 17.73 18.59
CA THR A 283 17.10 17.22 18.59
C THR A 283 17.07 15.75 18.26
N ASP A 284 16.20 15.03 18.93
CA ASP A 284 16.05 13.58 18.71
C ASP A 284 14.59 13.13 18.87
N GLY A 285 14.25 12.05 18.15
CA GLY A 285 12.99 11.34 18.22
C GLY A 285 13.17 9.86 18.47
N SER A 286 12.76 9.36 19.62
CA SER A 286 12.97 7.97 20.04
C SER A 286 11.68 7.15 20.04
N GLY A 287 11.82 5.85 19.69
CA GLY A 287 10.75 4.84 19.81
C GLY A 287 11.16 3.72 20.79
N MET A 288 10.42 3.60 21.90
CA MET A 288 10.65 2.59 22.92
C MET A 288 9.31 2.15 23.53
N ASP A 289 9.18 0.88 23.92
CA ASP A 289 7.99 0.33 24.60
C ASP A 289 6.65 0.64 23.87
N ASN A 290 6.68 0.55 22.54
CA ASN A 290 5.54 0.89 21.68
C ASN A 290 5.03 2.34 21.82
N LYS A 291 5.85 3.26 22.30
CA LYS A 291 5.58 4.70 22.40
C LYS A 291 6.63 5.49 21.65
N ILE A 292 6.29 6.71 21.29
CA ILE A 292 7.18 7.67 20.63
C ILE A 292 7.40 8.86 21.55
N GLY A 293 8.67 9.23 21.70
CA GLY A 293 9.12 10.41 22.42
C GLY A 293 9.92 11.34 21.53
N ALA A 294 10.06 12.58 21.96
CA ALA A 294 10.84 13.62 21.30
C ALA A 294 11.53 14.51 22.32
N ALA A 295 12.70 15.03 21.99
CA ALA A 295 13.40 15.98 22.83
C ALA A 295 14.23 17.00 22.03
N ALA A 296 14.53 18.10 22.68
CA ALA A 296 15.52 19.07 22.26
C ALA A 296 16.36 19.52 23.46
N VAL A 297 17.64 19.72 23.21
CA VAL A 297 18.61 20.23 24.18
C VAL A 297 19.33 21.45 23.59
N LEU A 298 19.39 22.53 24.32
CA LEU A 298 20.02 23.76 23.90
C LEU A 298 21.32 24.01 24.68
N TYR A 299 22.38 24.29 23.93
CA TYR A 299 23.69 24.70 24.44
C TYR A 299 23.97 26.14 24.06
N ARG A 300 24.52 26.89 25.02
CA ARG A 300 25.02 28.25 24.81
C ARG A 300 26.37 28.39 25.52
N ASN A 301 27.35 29.00 24.85
CA ASN A 301 28.71 29.14 25.39
C ASN A 301 29.32 27.79 25.85
N GLY A 302 29.11 26.70 25.07
CA GLY A 302 29.62 25.39 25.38
C GLY A 302 28.93 24.63 26.52
N ARG A 303 27.94 25.21 27.18
CA ARG A 303 27.21 24.57 28.30
C ARG A 303 25.76 24.31 27.97
N GLN A 304 25.26 23.16 28.43
CA GLN A 304 23.84 22.86 28.34
C GLN A 304 23.03 23.83 29.19
N LYS A 305 22.14 24.61 28.58
CA LYS A 305 21.35 25.65 29.27
C LYS A 305 19.93 25.19 29.56
N SER A 306 19.28 24.55 28.61
CA SER A 306 17.87 24.17 28.72
C SER A 306 17.52 22.96 27.88
N LYS A 307 16.43 22.29 28.25
CA LYS A 307 15.90 21.13 27.53
C LYS A 307 14.39 21.08 27.58
N LEU A 308 13.79 20.48 26.58
CA LEU A 308 12.37 20.16 26.52
C LEU A 308 12.19 18.74 25.97
N ARG A 309 11.16 18.07 26.48
CA ARG A 309 10.78 16.72 26.04
C ARG A 309 9.27 16.61 25.88
N TYR A 310 8.85 15.74 24.96
CA TYR A 310 7.44 15.53 24.64
C TYR A 310 7.16 14.07 24.30
N GLN A 311 6.14 13.48 24.95
CA GLN A 311 5.64 12.16 24.66
C GLN A 311 4.52 12.27 23.62
N LEU A 312 4.76 11.80 22.38
CA LEU A 312 3.75 11.83 21.32
C LEU A 312 2.62 10.83 21.57
N GLY A 313 2.92 9.70 22.22
CA GLY A 313 1.98 8.63 22.49
C GLY A 313 2.32 7.31 21.77
N PRO A 314 1.33 6.41 21.58
CA PRO A 314 1.56 5.06 21.05
C PRO A 314 2.11 5.04 19.61
N GLN A 315 3.09 4.16 19.34
CA GLN A 315 3.70 3.94 18.02
C GLN A 315 2.66 3.51 16.95
N ARG A 316 1.54 2.94 17.35
CA ARG A 316 0.43 2.63 16.41
C ARG A 316 -0.24 3.87 15.81
N TYR A 317 -0.02 5.06 16.38
CA TYR A 317 -0.60 6.34 15.95
C TYR A 317 0.45 7.33 15.47
N HIS A 318 1.71 7.21 15.94
CA HIS A 318 2.80 8.12 15.64
C HIS A 318 4.03 7.39 15.13
N THR A 319 4.91 8.09 14.44
CA THR A 319 6.18 7.56 13.91
C THR A 319 7.36 8.21 14.63
N VAL A 320 8.51 7.54 14.63
CA VAL A 320 9.78 8.15 15.05
C VAL A 320 10.07 9.40 14.22
N TYR A 321 9.79 9.38 12.91
CA TYR A 321 9.89 10.56 12.04
C TYR A 321 9.09 11.77 12.58
N GLU A 322 7.88 11.55 13.11
CA GLU A 322 7.11 12.61 13.76
C GLU A 322 7.76 13.06 15.06
N GLY A 323 8.37 12.13 15.82
CA GLY A 323 9.18 12.45 17.01
C GLY A 323 10.33 13.39 16.69
N GLU A 324 11.10 13.08 15.67
CA GLU A 324 12.20 13.93 15.18
C GLU A 324 11.73 15.34 14.79
N GLY A 325 10.64 15.40 14.03
CA GLY A 325 10.04 16.70 13.68
C GLY A 325 9.53 17.49 14.88
N VAL A 326 8.96 16.82 15.89
CA VAL A 326 8.55 17.45 17.15
C VAL A 326 9.77 17.93 17.94
N GLY A 327 10.86 17.16 17.96
CA GLY A 327 12.14 17.55 18.54
C GLY A 327 12.60 18.92 17.99
N THR A 328 12.54 19.12 16.66
CA THR A 328 12.91 20.41 16.05
C THR A 328 11.97 21.55 16.46
N ILE A 329 10.66 21.29 16.65
CA ILE A 329 9.72 22.29 17.20
C ILE A 329 10.06 22.65 18.65
N LEU A 330 10.40 21.65 19.49
CA LEU A 330 10.85 21.90 20.86
C LEU A 330 12.12 22.75 20.89
N GLY A 331 13.07 22.47 19.99
CA GLY A 331 14.28 23.26 19.81
C GLY A 331 13.98 24.74 19.49
N THR A 332 13.05 24.99 18.52
CA THR A 332 12.66 26.40 18.24
C THR A 332 12.02 27.08 19.42
N LYS A 333 11.29 26.36 20.27
CA LYS A 333 10.73 26.90 21.52
C LYS A 333 11.81 27.26 22.52
N LEU A 334 12.86 26.44 22.66
CA LEU A 334 14.01 26.76 23.50
C LEU A 334 14.69 28.03 23.01
N VAL A 335 14.99 28.13 21.72
CA VAL A 335 15.60 29.32 21.09
C VAL A 335 14.74 30.56 21.31
N SER A 336 13.41 30.47 21.31
CA SER A 336 12.50 31.62 21.51
C SER A 336 12.63 32.28 22.87
N LYS A 337 13.29 31.65 23.85
CA LYS A 337 13.56 32.17 25.19
C LYS A 337 14.95 32.81 25.32
N GLU A 338 15.76 32.73 24.29
CA GLU A 338 17.11 33.26 24.25
C GLU A 338 17.13 34.67 23.63
N TRP A 339 17.85 35.58 24.27
CA TRP A 339 17.98 36.97 23.80
C TRP A 339 19.38 37.20 23.22
N GLY A 340 19.47 38.10 22.24
CA GLY A 340 20.75 38.56 21.68
C GLY A 340 21.50 37.52 20.83
N ALA A 341 20.91 36.38 20.49
CA ALA A 341 21.52 35.41 19.59
C ALA A 341 21.37 35.84 18.13
N ARG A 342 22.45 35.81 17.36
CA ARG A 342 22.48 36.09 15.91
C ARG A 342 22.60 34.84 15.07
N SER A 343 23.11 33.75 15.66
CA SER A 343 23.34 32.48 14.96
C SER A 343 22.85 31.28 15.79
N VAL A 344 22.07 30.42 15.15
CA VAL A 344 21.57 29.16 15.73
C VAL A 344 21.80 28.03 14.75
N ILE A 345 22.43 26.95 15.21
CA ILE A 345 22.56 25.72 14.44
C ILE A 345 21.76 24.61 15.12
N PHE A 346 20.87 23.98 14.34
CA PHE A 346 20.18 22.76 14.73
C PHE A 346 20.96 21.56 14.18
N TYR A 347 21.37 20.67 15.06
CA TYR A 347 22.03 19.41 14.73
C TYR A 347 21.01 18.30 14.83
N ILE A 348 20.75 17.66 13.71
CA ILE A 348 19.68 16.67 13.52
C ILE A 348 20.29 15.42 12.88
N ASP A 349 20.12 14.27 13.51
CA ASP A 349 20.65 13.01 12.95
C ASP A 349 19.72 12.37 11.91
N ASN A 350 18.47 12.80 11.83
CA ASN A 350 17.49 12.35 10.85
C ASN A 350 17.50 13.19 9.58
N LEU A 351 18.23 12.73 8.57
CA LEU A 351 18.31 13.39 7.26
C LEU A 351 16.94 13.60 6.61
N ALA A 352 15.96 12.70 6.84
CA ALA A 352 14.63 12.82 6.25
C ALA A 352 13.87 14.05 6.76
N ILE A 353 14.06 14.46 8.02
CA ILE A 353 13.49 15.71 8.57
C ILE A 353 14.10 16.93 7.89
N ILE A 354 15.42 16.98 7.78
CA ILE A 354 16.12 18.08 7.12
C ILE A 354 15.62 18.23 5.68
N MET A 355 15.58 17.15 4.93
CA MET A 355 15.08 17.15 3.54
C MET A 355 13.60 17.55 3.46
N ALA A 356 12.78 17.14 4.43
CA ALA A 356 11.34 17.47 4.45
C ALA A 356 11.08 18.98 4.59
N THR A 357 12.00 19.75 5.19
CA THR A 357 11.87 21.21 5.31
C THR A 357 11.96 21.94 3.96
N GLN A 358 12.53 21.31 2.94
CA GLN A 358 12.61 21.85 1.57
C GLN A 358 11.45 21.38 0.67
N LEU A 359 10.69 20.37 1.11
CA LEU A 359 9.66 19.76 0.27
C LEU A 359 8.37 20.61 0.29
N THR A 360 7.87 20.91 -0.91
CA THR A 360 6.54 21.52 -1.08
C THR A 360 5.43 20.48 -1.24
N LYS A 361 5.80 19.22 -1.55
CA LYS A 361 4.87 18.12 -1.77
C LYS A 361 4.09 17.72 -0.50
N PRO A 362 2.75 17.56 -0.56
CA PRO A 362 1.97 17.09 0.58
C PRO A 362 2.26 15.62 0.90
N THR A 363 2.71 15.38 2.13
CA THR A 363 3.03 14.05 2.67
C THR A 363 2.47 13.90 4.09
N SER A 364 2.40 12.67 4.61
CA SER A 364 2.09 12.41 6.03
C SER A 364 3.14 13.07 6.92
N GLY A 365 2.70 13.69 8.02
CA GLY A 365 3.59 14.39 8.98
C GLY A 365 3.96 15.83 8.58
N HIS A 366 3.58 16.30 7.38
CA HIS A 366 4.00 17.64 6.93
C HIS A 366 3.42 18.77 7.80
N HIS A 367 2.32 18.55 8.52
CA HIS A 367 1.77 19.54 9.44
C HIS A 367 2.76 19.91 10.57
N ILE A 368 3.65 18.99 10.95
CA ILE A 368 4.75 19.22 11.89
C ILE A 368 5.78 20.17 11.26
N ILE A 369 6.18 19.90 10.02
CA ILE A 369 7.13 20.73 9.27
C ILE A 369 6.54 22.13 8.99
N ASP A 370 5.25 22.24 8.62
CA ASP A 370 4.57 23.52 8.46
C ASP A 370 4.52 24.31 9.77
N THR A 371 4.39 23.63 10.89
CA THR A 371 4.45 24.23 12.23
C THR A 371 5.86 24.72 12.55
N LEU A 372 6.89 23.92 12.27
CA LEU A 372 8.28 24.31 12.39
C LEU A 372 8.59 25.60 11.61
N HIS A 373 8.19 25.68 10.35
CA HIS A 373 8.39 26.88 9.53
C HIS A 373 7.71 28.11 10.12
N ARG A 374 6.49 27.99 10.67
CA ARG A 374 5.81 29.08 11.34
C ARG A 374 6.56 29.57 12.58
N TYR A 375 7.11 28.64 13.39
CA TYR A 375 7.93 29.03 14.56
C TYR A 375 9.22 29.73 14.15
N ILE A 376 9.92 29.23 13.13
CA ILE A 376 11.13 29.87 12.61
C ILE A 376 10.82 31.27 12.05
N ALA A 377 9.72 31.40 11.29
CA ALA A 377 9.28 32.71 10.83
C ALA A 377 9.00 33.69 11.99
N THR A 378 8.37 33.22 13.07
CA THR A 378 8.11 34.02 14.27
C THR A 378 9.43 34.42 14.97
N LEU A 379 10.40 33.51 15.05
CA LEU A 379 11.73 33.81 15.61
C LEU A 379 12.43 34.93 14.83
N LYS A 380 12.46 34.80 13.49
CA LYS A 380 13.09 35.80 12.62
C LYS A 380 12.34 37.12 12.55
N ALA A 381 11.02 37.13 12.73
CA ALA A 381 10.25 38.37 12.84
C ALA A 381 10.56 39.15 14.13
N ARG A 382 10.99 38.47 15.19
CA ARG A 382 11.43 39.11 16.45
C ARG A 382 12.90 39.51 16.43
N ASN A 383 13.71 38.80 15.64
CA ASN A 383 15.15 39.07 15.49
C ASN A 383 15.51 38.87 14.01
N HIS A 384 15.55 39.98 13.27
CA HIS A 384 15.80 39.96 11.81
C HIS A 384 17.20 39.48 11.45
N ASP A 385 18.18 39.66 12.35
CA ASP A 385 19.58 39.26 12.14
C ASP A 385 19.82 37.80 12.48
N LEU A 386 18.79 37.08 12.97
CA LEU A 386 18.93 35.67 13.34
C LEU A 386 19.11 34.77 12.12
N THR A 387 20.25 34.14 12.04
CA THR A 387 20.51 33.04 11.08
C THR A 387 20.14 31.71 11.72
N VAL A 388 19.33 30.92 11.00
CA VAL A 388 18.95 29.56 11.44
C VAL A 388 19.50 28.57 10.43
N THR A 389 20.39 27.68 10.87
CA THR A 389 21.01 26.65 10.03
C THR A 389 20.65 25.27 10.55
N PHE A 390 20.29 24.35 9.65
CA PHE A 390 20.11 22.93 9.95
C PHE A 390 21.31 22.17 9.40
N LYS A 391 21.95 21.39 10.28
CA LYS A 391 23.06 20.52 9.92
C LYS A 391 22.74 19.06 10.26
N TRP A 392 23.12 18.18 9.38
CA TRP A 392 23.06 16.76 9.66
C TRP A 392 24.26 16.34 10.48
N ILE A 393 24.02 15.46 11.48
CA ILE A 393 25.05 14.77 12.25
C ILE A 393 24.79 13.27 12.25
N PRO A 394 25.82 12.43 12.35
CA PRO A 394 25.62 10.99 12.49
C PRO A 394 25.07 10.63 13.87
N GLY A 395 24.03 9.78 13.90
CA GLY A 395 23.50 9.22 15.15
C GLY A 395 24.48 8.23 15.79
N HIS A 396 24.48 8.14 17.13
CA HIS A 396 25.24 7.16 17.93
C HIS A 396 26.77 7.15 17.66
N LYS A 397 27.37 8.32 17.48
CA LYS A 397 28.81 8.51 17.25
C LYS A 397 29.50 9.29 18.39
N GLY A 398 28.94 9.27 19.60
CA GLY A 398 29.54 9.91 20.76
C GLY A 398 29.46 11.44 20.79
N VAL A 399 28.58 12.05 19.98
CA VAL A 399 28.33 13.48 20.02
C VAL A 399 27.52 13.80 21.29
N GLU A 400 28.13 14.43 22.29
CA GLU A 400 27.55 14.67 23.63
C GLU A 400 26.15 15.28 23.57
N GLY A 401 25.96 16.32 22.76
CA GLY A 401 24.66 17.00 22.63
C GLY A 401 23.59 16.08 22.03
N ASN A 402 23.95 15.21 21.06
CA ASN A 402 23.03 14.24 20.46
C ASN A 402 22.67 13.12 21.44
N GLU A 403 23.63 12.58 22.16
CA GLU A 403 23.40 11.55 23.19
C GLU A 403 22.53 12.11 24.34
N SER A 404 22.71 13.39 24.69
CA SER A 404 21.84 14.08 25.63
C SER A 404 20.40 14.20 25.11
N ALA A 405 20.22 14.57 23.83
CA ALA A 405 18.90 14.65 23.20
C ALA A 405 18.20 13.27 23.14
N ASP A 406 18.91 12.21 22.71
CA ASP A 406 18.40 10.82 22.70
C ASP A 406 17.98 10.36 24.11
N THR A 407 18.82 10.64 25.13
CA THR A 407 18.48 10.35 26.53
C THR A 407 17.19 11.06 26.96
N GLN A 408 17.02 12.33 26.61
CA GLN A 408 15.81 13.08 26.94
C GLN A 408 14.58 12.61 26.14
N ALA A 409 14.75 12.19 24.87
CA ALA A 409 13.69 11.61 24.06
C ALA A 409 13.20 10.26 24.68
N LYS A 410 14.10 9.40 25.13
CA LYS A 410 13.77 8.17 25.88
C LYS A 410 13.09 8.47 27.21
N LYS A 411 13.60 9.45 27.99
CA LYS A 411 12.97 9.91 29.24
C LYS A 411 11.56 10.46 29.01
N SER A 412 11.28 11.07 27.87
CA SER A 412 9.90 11.52 27.58
C SER A 412 8.91 10.35 27.54
N ILE A 413 9.37 9.15 27.15
CA ILE A 413 8.53 7.94 27.08
C ILE A 413 8.24 7.38 28.48
N THR A 414 9.22 7.39 29.37
CA THR A 414 9.13 6.81 30.72
C THR A 414 8.57 7.78 31.76
N GLU A 415 9.02 9.04 31.71
CA GLU A 415 8.71 10.07 32.71
C GLU A 415 7.65 11.09 32.21
N GLY A 416 7.29 11.03 30.92
CA GLY A 416 6.30 11.94 30.33
C GLY A 416 6.89 13.24 29.77
N SER A 417 6.00 14.09 29.28
CA SER A 417 6.32 15.38 28.67
C SER A 417 6.78 16.42 29.71
N SER A 418 7.51 17.43 29.28
CA SER A 418 7.75 18.64 30.04
C SER A 418 6.42 19.35 30.38
N ASN A 419 6.42 20.23 31.40
CA ASN A 419 5.21 20.94 31.82
C ASN A 419 4.53 21.66 30.64
N ALA A 420 3.21 21.52 30.53
CA ALA A 420 2.42 22.07 29.43
C ALA A 420 2.53 23.60 29.28
N THR A 421 2.83 24.35 30.38
CA THR A 421 2.98 25.80 30.34
C THR A 421 4.20 26.26 29.54
N ILE A 422 5.26 25.43 29.51
CA ILE A 422 6.50 25.75 28.80
C ILE A 422 6.58 25.12 27.39
N LEU A 423 5.65 24.21 27.07
CA LEU A 423 5.59 23.60 25.75
C LEU A 423 5.09 24.58 24.67
N PRO A 424 5.43 24.32 23.39
CA PRO A 424 4.80 24.98 22.26
C PRO A 424 3.28 24.86 22.30
N ALA A 425 2.54 25.88 21.88
CA ALA A 425 1.08 25.90 21.94
C ALA A 425 0.43 24.71 21.23
N GLN A 426 1.00 24.28 20.11
CA GLN A 426 0.51 23.13 19.31
C GLN A 426 0.73 21.77 19.97
N LEU A 427 1.60 21.69 20.98
CA LEU A 427 1.89 20.47 21.74
C LEU A 427 1.16 20.41 23.09
N LYS A 428 0.29 21.36 23.38
CA LYS A 428 -0.57 21.34 24.57
C LYS A 428 -1.71 20.33 24.40
N ASP A 429 -2.22 20.17 23.17
CA ASP A 429 -3.19 19.17 22.79
C ASP A 429 -2.50 17.96 22.15
N PRO A 430 -3.10 16.75 22.24
CA PRO A 430 -2.58 15.57 21.58
C PRO A 430 -2.43 15.77 20.06
N LEU A 431 -1.32 15.34 19.52
CA LEU A 431 -1.08 15.37 18.09
C LEU A 431 -2.07 14.46 17.33
N PRO A 432 -2.50 14.83 16.13
CA PRO A 432 -3.36 13.99 15.31
C PRO A 432 -2.61 12.74 14.86
N TYR A 433 -3.35 11.64 14.70
CA TYR A 433 -2.81 10.35 14.27
C TYR A 433 -2.23 10.43 12.87
N SER A 434 -1.08 9.84 12.68
CA SER A 434 -0.43 9.74 11.38
C SER A 434 -1.23 8.86 10.41
N LYS A 435 -1.47 9.37 9.21
CA LYS A 435 -2.01 8.59 8.08
C LYS A 435 -1.11 7.40 7.75
N SER A 436 0.21 7.60 7.84
CA SER A 436 1.21 6.58 7.54
C SER A 436 1.12 5.39 8.49
N THR A 437 1.10 5.63 9.81
CA THR A 437 0.96 4.57 10.81
C THR A 437 -0.38 3.85 10.70
N THR A 438 -1.48 4.59 10.55
CA THR A 438 -2.83 4.01 10.37
C THR A 438 -2.86 3.08 9.15
N LYS A 439 -2.24 3.47 8.04
CA LYS A 439 -2.09 2.63 6.85
C LYS A 439 -1.24 1.38 7.13
N CYS A 440 -0.11 1.53 7.83
CA CYS A 440 0.79 0.42 8.18
C CYS A 440 0.11 -0.57 9.13
N ALA A 441 -0.56 -0.10 10.17
CA ALA A 441 -1.32 -0.93 11.11
C ALA A 441 -2.41 -1.76 10.40
N TYR A 442 -3.13 -1.15 9.45
CA TYR A 442 -4.13 -1.88 8.67
C TYR A 442 -3.50 -2.90 7.72
N ASN A 443 -2.37 -2.58 7.08
CA ASN A 443 -1.64 -3.55 6.28
C ASN A 443 -1.19 -4.76 7.11
N GLY A 444 -0.72 -4.57 8.34
CA GLY A 444 -0.39 -5.65 9.27
C GLY A 444 -1.60 -6.55 9.57
N LYS A 445 -2.78 -5.95 9.83
CA LYS A 445 -4.03 -6.71 10.00
C LYS A 445 -4.41 -7.51 8.75
N LEU A 446 -4.19 -6.96 7.55
CA LEU A 446 -4.45 -7.69 6.31
C LEU A 446 -3.49 -8.85 6.10
N GLN A 447 -2.21 -8.69 6.45
CA GLN A 447 -1.22 -9.77 6.41
C GLN A 447 -1.62 -10.91 7.37
N GLN A 448 -2.00 -10.59 8.60
CA GLN A 448 -2.52 -11.58 9.55
C GLN A 448 -3.77 -12.31 9.03
N LYS A 449 -4.70 -11.59 8.39
CA LYS A 449 -5.88 -12.21 7.77
C LYS A 449 -5.51 -13.11 6.60
N ALA A 450 -4.54 -12.71 5.77
CA ALA A 450 -4.05 -13.54 4.67
C ALA A 450 -3.37 -14.80 5.18
N GLN A 451 -2.53 -14.69 6.23
CA GLN A 451 -1.89 -15.83 6.89
C GLN A 451 -2.93 -16.82 7.44
N ARG A 452 -3.91 -16.34 8.21
CA ARG A 452 -4.99 -17.19 8.74
C ARG A 452 -5.83 -17.86 7.64
N ALA A 453 -6.04 -17.16 6.52
CA ALA A 453 -6.74 -17.75 5.38
C ALA A 453 -5.93 -18.88 4.73
N TRP A 454 -4.59 -18.73 4.67
CA TRP A 454 -3.66 -19.73 4.19
C TRP A 454 -3.63 -20.96 5.12
N GLU A 455 -3.46 -20.76 6.42
CA GLU A 455 -3.47 -21.83 7.43
C GLU A 455 -4.76 -22.66 7.43
N LYS A 456 -5.89 -22.04 7.08
CA LYS A 456 -7.19 -22.73 6.93
C LYS A 456 -7.39 -23.40 5.58
N SER A 457 -6.46 -23.23 4.63
CA SER A 457 -6.55 -23.89 3.33
C SER A 457 -6.35 -25.39 3.47
N PRO A 458 -7.15 -26.23 2.80
CA PRO A 458 -6.93 -27.69 2.76
C PRO A 458 -5.62 -28.08 2.07
N ARG A 459 -4.87 -27.12 1.49
CA ARG A 459 -3.56 -27.33 0.87
C ARG A 459 -2.42 -26.95 1.81
N PHE A 460 -2.70 -26.30 2.93
CA PHE A 460 -1.68 -25.80 3.86
C PHE A 460 -0.77 -26.93 4.37
N GLU A 461 -1.34 -28.03 4.86
CA GLU A 461 -0.58 -29.16 5.40
C GLU A 461 0.45 -29.71 4.40
N ARG A 462 0.09 -29.78 3.13
CA ARG A 462 1.00 -30.24 2.07
C ARG A 462 2.06 -29.21 1.69
N MET A 463 1.76 -27.92 1.86
CA MET A 463 2.60 -26.82 1.40
C MET A 463 3.37 -26.12 2.52
N LYS A 464 3.05 -26.35 3.79
CA LYS A 464 3.62 -25.63 4.93
C LYS A 464 5.15 -25.73 5.04
N ASP A 465 5.73 -26.84 4.61
CA ASP A 465 7.18 -27.03 4.60
C ASP A 465 7.89 -26.21 3.52
N ILE A 466 7.19 -25.89 2.43
CA ILE A 466 7.71 -25.14 1.29
C ILE A 466 7.33 -23.66 1.39
N GLU A 467 6.08 -23.35 1.76
CA GLU A 467 5.53 -22.00 1.89
C GLU A 467 4.73 -21.87 3.20
N PRO A 468 5.40 -21.67 4.35
CA PRO A 468 4.72 -21.56 5.65
C PRO A 468 3.95 -20.26 5.82
N THR A 469 4.29 -19.20 5.09
CA THR A 469 3.75 -17.85 5.28
C THR A 469 3.03 -17.30 4.06
N ALA A 470 1.99 -16.53 4.29
CA ALA A 470 1.23 -15.84 3.24
C ALA A 470 0.85 -14.40 3.67
N PRO A 471 1.12 -13.40 2.82
CA PRO A 471 1.90 -13.45 1.58
C PRO A 471 3.40 -13.64 1.82
N SER A 472 4.07 -14.39 0.97
CA SER A 472 5.49 -14.68 1.08
C SER A 472 6.31 -14.02 -0.04
N LYS A 473 7.41 -13.37 0.33
CA LYS A 473 8.39 -12.85 -0.64
C LYS A 473 9.44 -13.90 -1.02
N THR A 474 9.52 -15.01 -0.28
CA THR A 474 10.59 -16.00 -0.37
C THR A 474 10.66 -16.59 -1.77
N TYR A 475 9.54 -17.06 -2.30
CA TYR A 475 9.50 -17.68 -3.62
C TYR A 475 9.85 -16.69 -4.75
N ILE A 476 9.27 -15.49 -4.75
CA ILE A 476 9.57 -14.47 -5.77
C ILE A 476 11.05 -14.05 -5.75
N LYS A 477 11.67 -14.01 -4.56
CA LYS A 477 13.12 -13.78 -4.44
C LYS A 477 13.92 -14.95 -5.00
N LEU A 478 13.53 -16.19 -4.68
CA LEU A 478 14.19 -17.40 -5.15
C LEU A 478 14.26 -17.49 -6.68
N ILE A 479 13.18 -17.10 -7.37
CA ILE A 479 13.10 -17.17 -8.83
C ILE A 479 13.52 -15.87 -9.54
N ALA A 480 13.93 -14.82 -8.80
CA ALA A 480 14.19 -13.49 -9.38
C ALA A 480 15.25 -13.51 -10.49
N ASN A 481 16.28 -14.34 -10.34
CA ASN A 481 17.40 -14.45 -11.28
C ASN A 481 17.31 -15.70 -12.18
N LEU A 482 16.26 -16.51 -12.03
CA LEU A 482 16.09 -17.69 -12.88
C LEU A 482 15.50 -17.32 -14.25
N PRO A 483 15.97 -17.93 -15.34
CA PRO A 483 15.27 -17.91 -16.62
C PRO A 483 13.82 -18.33 -16.47
N ARG A 484 12.91 -17.71 -17.22
CA ARG A 484 11.46 -17.91 -17.09
C ARG A 484 11.05 -19.38 -17.14
N ARG A 485 11.67 -20.16 -18.00
CA ARG A 485 11.43 -21.58 -18.18
C ARG A 485 11.75 -22.38 -16.91
N LEU A 486 12.89 -22.12 -16.28
CA LEU A 486 13.30 -22.76 -15.03
C LEU A 486 12.40 -22.35 -13.85
N ALA A 487 12.06 -21.06 -13.74
CA ALA A 487 11.14 -20.57 -12.74
C ALA A 487 9.74 -21.23 -12.85
N SER A 488 9.22 -21.39 -14.07
CA SER A 488 7.94 -22.09 -14.31
C SER A 488 8.00 -23.56 -13.91
N THR A 489 9.07 -24.25 -14.28
CA THR A 489 9.28 -25.66 -13.90
C THR A 489 9.40 -25.80 -12.38
N LEU A 490 10.16 -24.92 -11.70
CA LEU A 490 10.25 -24.94 -10.24
C LEU A 490 8.87 -24.75 -9.58
N THR A 491 8.04 -23.84 -10.10
CA THR A 491 6.66 -23.69 -9.63
C THR A 491 5.88 -25.00 -9.73
N GLN A 492 5.97 -25.66 -10.88
CA GLN A 492 5.25 -26.91 -11.13
C GLN A 492 5.73 -28.04 -10.20
N LEU A 493 7.03 -28.14 -9.96
CA LEU A 493 7.59 -29.09 -8.99
C LEU A 493 7.13 -28.81 -7.56
N ARG A 494 7.18 -27.56 -7.11
CA ARG A 494 6.78 -27.16 -5.74
C ARG A 494 5.29 -27.42 -5.48
N THR A 495 4.45 -27.17 -6.47
CA THR A 495 2.99 -27.38 -6.33
C THR A 495 2.57 -28.85 -6.51
N GLY A 496 3.44 -29.67 -7.06
CA GLY A 496 3.12 -31.04 -7.48
C GLY A 496 2.20 -31.10 -8.72
N HIS A 497 1.88 -29.94 -9.32
CA HIS A 497 1.16 -29.83 -10.59
C HIS A 497 2.19 -29.66 -11.71
N ALA A 498 2.93 -30.71 -11.98
CA ALA A 498 3.93 -30.83 -13.03
C ALA A 498 3.44 -31.79 -14.14
N PRO A 499 4.02 -31.75 -15.36
CA PRO A 499 3.65 -32.64 -16.44
C PRO A 499 4.23 -34.07 -16.20
N LEU A 500 3.82 -34.67 -15.08
CA LEU A 500 4.17 -36.05 -14.67
C LEU A 500 2.93 -36.93 -14.72
N ALA A 501 3.10 -38.20 -14.98
CA ALA A 501 2.02 -39.15 -15.30
C ALA A 501 0.88 -39.13 -14.25
N LYS A 502 1.18 -39.12 -12.94
CA LYS A 502 0.13 -39.03 -11.90
C LYS A 502 -0.72 -37.75 -12.01
N HIS A 503 -0.10 -36.61 -12.30
CA HIS A 503 -0.84 -35.35 -12.44
C HIS A 503 -1.61 -35.31 -13.75
N LEU A 504 -0.99 -35.72 -14.84
CA LEU A 504 -1.60 -35.76 -16.17
C LEU A 504 -2.81 -36.73 -16.20
N HIS A 505 -2.69 -37.92 -15.59
CA HIS A 505 -3.80 -38.87 -15.43
C HIS A 505 -4.97 -38.22 -14.63
N ARG A 506 -4.69 -37.56 -13.53
CA ARG A 506 -5.72 -36.83 -12.75
C ARG A 506 -6.51 -35.80 -13.57
N ILE A 507 -5.87 -35.16 -14.53
CA ILE A 507 -6.51 -34.15 -15.40
C ILE A 507 -6.94 -34.77 -16.77
N LYS A 508 -6.96 -36.09 -16.88
CA LYS A 508 -7.39 -36.85 -18.06
C LYS A 508 -6.57 -36.53 -19.33
N LYS A 509 -5.25 -36.41 -19.19
CA LYS A 509 -4.29 -36.17 -20.27
C LYS A 509 -3.31 -37.36 -20.50
N GLU A 510 -3.34 -38.34 -19.63
CA GLU A 510 -2.59 -39.59 -19.68
C GLU A 510 -3.49 -40.71 -19.18
N ASP A 511 -3.34 -41.91 -19.75
CA ASP A 511 -4.17 -43.07 -19.43
C ASP A 511 -3.74 -43.74 -18.12
N SER A 512 -2.48 -43.63 -17.74
CA SER A 512 -1.93 -44.25 -16.53
C SER A 512 -1.22 -43.25 -15.62
N PRO A 513 -1.36 -43.38 -14.30
CA PRO A 513 -0.60 -42.56 -13.33
C PRO A 513 0.82 -43.11 -13.12
N ILE A 514 1.17 -44.26 -13.66
CA ILE A 514 2.42 -45.00 -13.42
C ILE A 514 3.59 -44.31 -14.13
N CYS A 515 4.75 -44.31 -13.50
CA CYS A 515 5.98 -43.75 -14.04
C CYS A 515 6.42 -44.49 -15.30
N PRO A 516 6.53 -43.84 -16.47
CA PRO A 516 6.91 -44.48 -17.71
C PRO A 516 8.37 -44.96 -17.73
N ALA A 517 9.22 -44.48 -16.84
CA ALA A 517 10.62 -44.87 -16.77
C ALA A 517 10.86 -46.15 -15.96
N CYS A 518 10.12 -46.36 -14.88
CA CYS A 518 10.31 -47.53 -14.01
C CYS A 518 9.15 -48.53 -14.05
N LEU A 519 7.96 -48.11 -14.54
CA LEU A 519 6.72 -48.93 -14.65
C LEU A 519 6.22 -49.52 -13.31
N GLN A 520 6.72 -49.00 -12.14
CA GLN A 520 6.44 -49.62 -10.85
C GLN A 520 5.50 -48.81 -9.96
N ARG A 521 5.63 -47.49 -9.96
CA ARG A 521 4.92 -46.60 -9.04
C ARG A 521 4.36 -45.37 -9.74
N PRO A 522 3.32 -44.70 -9.16
CA PRO A 522 2.80 -43.46 -9.71
C PRO A 522 3.90 -42.38 -9.78
N GLU A 523 3.97 -41.68 -10.92
CA GLU A 523 4.96 -40.65 -11.15
C GLU A 523 4.58 -39.34 -10.46
N THR A 524 5.09 -39.14 -9.27
CA THR A 524 5.01 -37.88 -8.50
C THR A 524 6.33 -37.13 -8.55
N VAL A 525 6.33 -35.87 -8.16
CA VAL A 525 7.57 -35.08 -7.99
C VAL A 525 8.52 -35.77 -7.00
N GLN A 526 7.98 -36.27 -5.88
CA GLN A 526 8.76 -37.02 -4.88
C GLN A 526 9.33 -38.31 -5.46
N HIS A 527 8.52 -39.07 -6.19
CA HIS A 527 9.00 -40.29 -6.88
C HIS A 527 10.15 -39.97 -7.85
N LEU A 528 9.96 -38.99 -8.72
CA LEU A 528 10.96 -38.56 -9.69
C LEU A 528 12.29 -38.17 -9.03
N LEU A 529 12.23 -37.25 -8.08
CA LEU A 529 13.42 -36.68 -7.47
C LEU A 529 14.13 -37.62 -6.47
N LEU A 530 13.36 -38.43 -5.71
CA LEU A 530 13.92 -39.17 -4.56
C LEU A 530 13.93 -40.69 -4.72
N HIS A 531 12.99 -41.28 -5.50
CA HIS A 531 12.72 -42.73 -5.39
C HIS A 531 12.78 -43.55 -6.69
N CYS A 532 12.63 -42.92 -7.87
CA CYS A 532 12.54 -43.65 -9.12
C CYS A 532 13.81 -44.47 -9.41
N PRO A 533 13.75 -45.82 -9.48
CA PRO A 533 14.94 -46.63 -9.72
C PRO A 533 15.57 -46.38 -11.11
N ALA A 534 14.77 -46.06 -12.12
CA ALA A 534 15.30 -45.79 -13.47
C ALA A 534 16.24 -44.57 -13.53
N HIS A 535 16.13 -43.64 -12.59
CA HIS A 535 16.95 -42.44 -12.56
C HIS A 535 18.02 -42.47 -11.45
N TRP A 536 18.49 -43.66 -11.04
CA TRP A 536 19.40 -43.76 -9.90
C TRP A 536 20.74 -43.07 -10.15
N LYS A 537 21.32 -43.18 -11.36
CA LYS A 537 22.61 -42.53 -11.72
C LYS A 537 22.53 -41.02 -11.59
N ALA A 538 21.52 -40.39 -12.20
CA ALA A 538 21.29 -38.95 -12.13
C ALA A 538 21.04 -38.49 -10.67
N ARG A 539 20.34 -39.32 -9.88
CA ARG A 539 20.09 -39.05 -8.46
C ARG A 539 21.34 -39.16 -7.60
N GLN A 540 22.25 -40.09 -7.93
CA GLN A 540 23.53 -40.16 -7.23
C GLN A 540 24.35 -38.89 -7.42
N ALA A 541 24.38 -38.36 -8.64
CA ALA A 541 25.01 -37.06 -8.93
C ALA A 541 24.34 -35.93 -8.17
N LEU A 542 22.98 -35.89 -8.10
CA LEU A 542 22.24 -34.92 -7.31
C LEU A 542 22.62 -35.01 -5.82
N ARG A 543 22.68 -36.22 -5.25
CA ARG A 543 23.05 -36.46 -3.85
C ARG A 543 24.46 -35.95 -3.51
N ASN A 544 25.43 -36.29 -4.33
CA ASN A 544 26.83 -35.90 -4.11
C ASN A 544 26.99 -34.37 -4.06
N ASN A 545 26.17 -33.65 -4.83
CA ASN A 545 26.25 -32.19 -4.93
C ASN A 545 25.34 -31.41 -3.97
N THR A 546 24.43 -32.11 -3.23
CA THR A 546 23.43 -31.42 -2.38
C THR A 546 23.51 -31.80 -0.90
N GLY A 547 24.53 -32.54 -0.47
CA GLY A 547 24.78 -32.82 0.94
C GLY A 547 24.51 -34.26 1.39
N GLY A 548 24.68 -35.25 0.50
CA GLY A 548 24.82 -36.64 0.89
C GLY A 548 23.52 -37.46 0.90
N ARG A 549 23.50 -38.55 1.72
CA ARG A 549 22.45 -39.58 1.65
C ARG A 549 21.04 -39.10 1.99
N ASN A 550 20.89 -38.12 2.86
CA ASN A 550 19.59 -37.60 3.32
C ASN A 550 19.16 -36.34 2.56
N ILE A 551 18.65 -36.51 1.34
CA ILE A 551 18.09 -35.40 0.58
C ILE A 551 16.62 -35.25 0.94
N ASP A 552 16.26 -34.05 1.40
CA ASP A 552 14.87 -33.64 1.60
C ASP A 552 14.35 -32.82 0.42
N ILE A 553 13.12 -33.10 -0.01
CA ILE A 553 12.46 -32.39 -1.11
C ILE A 553 12.32 -30.88 -0.80
N LYS A 554 12.12 -30.54 0.46
CA LYS A 554 12.07 -29.15 0.92
C LYS A 554 13.39 -28.45 0.60
N LYS A 555 14.51 -29.00 1.05
CA LYS A 555 15.85 -28.46 0.81
C LYS A 555 16.13 -28.30 -0.69
N LEU A 556 15.79 -29.30 -1.50
CA LEU A 556 15.99 -29.27 -2.95
C LEU A 556 15.22 -28.14 -3.63
N LEU A 557 13.97 -27.86 -3.22
CA LEU A 557 13.06 -26.92 -3.90
C LEU A 557 13.00 -25.53 -3.27
N THR A 558 13.71 -25.30 -2.15
CA THR A 558 13.68 -23.97 -1.46
C THR A 558 15.04 -23.30 -1.34
N THR A 559 16.14 -24.04 -1.53
CA THR A 559 17.50 -23.51 -1.34
C THR A 559 18.11 -23.09 -2.68
N PRO A 560 18.58 -21.83 -2.85
CA PRO A 560 19.15 -21.36 -4.13
C PRO A 560 20.28 -22.26 -4.64
N ASN A 561 21.20 -22.63 -3.76
CA ASN A 561 22.41 -23.42 -4.13
C ASN A 561 22.09 -24.85 -4.61
N THR A 562 20.94 -25.41 -4.28
CA THR A 562 20.54 -26.76 -4.72
C THR A 562 19.84 -26.74 -6.08
N LEU A 563 19.25 -25.61 -6.48
CA LEU A 563 18.41 -25.53 -7.68
C LEU A 563 19.15 -25.88 -8.96
N LYS A 564 20.42 -25.47 -9.10
CA LYS A 564 21.23 -25.82 -10.28
C LYS A 564 21.37 -27.33 -10.46
N TYR A 565 21.54 -28.06 -9.37
CA TYR A 565 21.65 -29.52 -9.39
C TYR A 565 20.31 -30.22 -9.63
N VAL A 566 19.21 -29.64 -9.12
CA VAL A 566 17.85 -30.12 -9.42
C VAL A 566 17.54 -29.95 -10.91
N PHE A 567 17.85 -28.80 -11.50
CA PHE A 567 17.65 -28.61 -12.94
C PHE A 567 18.54 -29.50 -13.80
N LYS A 568 19.80 -29.70 -13.40
CA LYS A 568 20.68 -30.67 -14.06
C LYS A 568 20.09 -32.07 -14.01
N PHE A 569 19.66 -32.53 -12.83
CA PHE A 569 18.98 -33.83 -12.68
C PHE A 569 17.78 -33.96 -13.63
N ILE A 570 16.92 -32.94 -13.68
CA ILE A 570 15.73 -32.95 -14.55
C ILE A 570 16.13 -33.04 -16.02
N THR A 571 17.16 -32.34 -16.45
CA THR A 571 17.70 -32.39 -17.81
C THR A 571 18.25 -33.76 -18.13
N ASP A 572 19.02 -34.35 -17.22
CA ASP A 572 19.64 -35.68 -17.36
C ASP A 572 18.59 -36.81 -17.45
N THR A 573 17.43 -36.66 -16.78
CA THR A 573 16.33 -37.61 -16.86
C THR A 573 15.56 -37.52 -18.19
N GLY A 574 15.74 -36.46 -18.96
CA GLY A 574 15.00 -36.22 -20.21
C GLY A 574 13.50 -36.00 -20.05
N ARG A 575 12.98 -35.95 -18.81
CA ARG A 575 11.53 -35.96 -18.54
C ARG A 575 10.85 -34.64 -18.91
N PHE A 576 11.55 -33.53 -18.84
CA PHE A 576 11.04 -32.21 -19.22
C PHE A 576 11.73 -31.75 -20.52
N HIS A 577 11.24 -32.22 -21.68
CA HIS A 577 11.86 -31.98 -23.00
C HIS A 577 12.16 -30.49 -23.27
N HIS A 578 11.30 -29.57 -22.81
CA HIS A 578 11.48 -28.15 -23.03
C HIS A 578 12.67 -27.56 -22.28
N LEU A 579 13.35 -28.31 -21.40
CA LEU A 579 14.56 -27.87 -20.70
C LEU A 579 15.87 -28.31 -21.37
N LYS A 580 15.84 -29.22 -22.34
CA LYS A 580 17.04 -29.79 -22.97
C LYS A 580 18.00 -28.77 -23.60
N THR A 581 17.49 -27.59 -23.99
CA THR A 581 18.24 -26.53 -24.71
C THR A 581 18.63 -25.33 -23.82
N ILE A 582 18.58 -25.49 -22.49
CA ILE A 582 18.87 -24.35 -21.60
C ILE A 582 20.29 -24.46 -21.04
N THR A 583 21.05 -23.37 -21.16
CA THR A 583 22.27 -23.17 -20.37
C THR A 583 21.87 -22.93 -18.92
N LEU A 584 22.31 -23.82 -18.03
CA LEU A 584 22.02 -23.67 -16.59
C LEU A 584 22.84 -22.50 -16.03
N PRO A 585 22.28 -21.69 -15.14
CA PRO A 585 23.05 -20.65 -14.47
C PRO A 585 24.16 -21.27 -13.60
N ASN A 586 25.33 -20.67 -13.63
CA ASN A 586 26.50 -21.08 -12.82
C ASN A 586 26.23 -21.02 -11.32
#